data_0d720b9d1e52acca3d616463d0c3e4d5
#
_entry.id   0d720b9d1e52acca3d616463d0c3e4d5
#
_cell.length_a   1.000
_cell.length_b   1.000
_cell.length_c   1.000
_cell.angle_alpha   90.00
_cell.angle_beta   90.00
_cell.angle_gamma   90.00
#
_symmetry.space_group_name_H-M   'P 1'
#
loop_
_entity.id
_entity.type
_entity.pdbx_description
1 polymer ?
#
loop_
_entity_poly.entity_id
_entity_poly.type
_entity_poly.pdbx_seq_one_letter_code
_entity_poly.pdbx_strand_id
1 'polypeptide(L)'
;TIGIDLVAMCVNDLVVQGAEPLFFLDYYATGKLDVDTASAVISGIAEGCLQSGCSLVGGETAEMPGMYHGEDYDVAGFCVGVVEKSEIIDGSKVSDGDVLIALGSSGPHSNGYSLVRKILEVSGCDPQTTELDGKPLADHLLAPTRIYVKSVLELIEKVDVHAIAHLTGGGFWENIPRVLPDNTQAVIDESSWQWPEAVSYTHLRAHET
;
A
#
# COMPACT_ATOMS: atom_id res chain seq x y z
N THR A 1 11.70 -4.63 5.36
CA THR A 1 10.22 -4.46 5.32
C THR A 1 9.66 -4.26 3.91
N ILE A 2 10.45 -3.77 2.95
CA ILE A 2 10.00 -3.46 1.58
C ILE A 2 9.30 -4.65 0.88
N GLY A 3 9.70 -5.89 1.19
CA GLY A 3 9.02 -7.07 0.67
C GLY A 3 7.57 -7.21 1.13
N ILE A 4 7.26 -6.79 2.38
CA ILE A 4 5.88 -6.74 2.88
C ILE A 4 5.08 -5.71 2.09
N ASP A 5 5.66 -4.54 1.84
CA ASP A 5 5.04 -3.47 1.05
C ASP A 5 4.70 -3.93 -0.36
N LEU A 6 5.63 -4.65 -1.02
CA LEU A 6 5.41 -5.20 -2.35
C LEU A 6 4.19 -6.13 -2.41
N VAL A 7 4.10 -7.06 -1.44
CA VAL A 7 2.95 -7.97 -1.36
C VAL A 7 1.67 -7.20 -1.05
N ALA A 8 1.72 -6.29 -0.08
CA ALA A 8 0.56 -5.50 0.34
C ALA A 8 -0.06 -4.71 -0.81
N MET A 9 0.77 -4.06 -1.64
CA MET A 9 0.30 -3.32 -2.81
C MET A 9 -0.50 -4.20 -3.77
N CYS A 10 -0.04 -5.43 -4.00
CA CYS A 10 -0.71 -6.37 -4.91
C CYS A 10 -1.98 -6.98 -4.30
N VAL A 11 -1.88 -7.53 -3.08
CA VAL A 11 -3.00 -8.25 -2.48
C VAL A 11 -4.14 -7.34 -2.04
N ASN A 12 -3.84 -6.10 -1.66
CA ASN A 12 -4.87 -5.11 -1.35
C ASN A 12 -5.65 -4.70 -2.61
N ASP A 13 -5.01 -4.66 -3.79
CA ASP A 13 -5.69 -4.42 -5.07
C ASP A 13 -6.59 -5.59 -5.49
N LEU A 14 -6.27 -6.81 -5.09
CA LEU A 14 -7.15 -7.96 -5.33
C LEU A 14 -8.37 -7.96 -4.42
N VAL A 15 -8.16 -7.75 -3.13
CA VAL A 15 -9.24 -7.90 -2.13
C VAL A 15 -10.31 -6.82 -2.26
N VAL A 16 -10.01 -5.66 -2.86
CA VAL A 16 -11.03 -4.61 -3.09
C VAL A 16 -12.12 -5.05 -4.08
N GLN A 17 -11.87 -6.08 -4.87
CA GLN A 17 -12.87 -6.71 -5.74
C GLN A 17 -13.52 -7.95 -5.10
N GLY A 18 -13.23 -8.24 -3.83
CA GLY A 18 -13.70 -9.43 -3.13
C GLY A 18 -12.86 -10.68 -3.43
N ALA A 19 -11.74 -10.57 -4.15
CA ALA A 19 -10.92 -11.70 -4.53
C ALA A 19 -10.03 -12.18 -3.38
N GLU A 20 -10.01 -13.50 -3.16
CA GLU A 20 -9.06 -14.16 -2.27
C GLU A 20 -7.72 -14.35 -2.99
N PRO A 21 -6.60 -13.79 -2.48
CA PRO A 21 -5.28 -14.02 -3.03
C PRO A 21 -4.85 -15.49 -2.88
N LEU A 22 -4.43 -16.12 -3.98
CA LEU A 22 -4.01 -17.52 -3.99
C LEU A 22 -2.50 -17.69 -3.99
N PHE A 23 -1.82 -17.00 -4.91
CA PHE A 23 -0.37 -17.09 -5.01
C PHE A 23 0.26 -15.81 -5.50
N PHE A 24 1.54 -15.67 -5.17
CA PHE A 24 2.38 -14.52 -5.45
C PHE A 24 3.68 -14.97 -6.14
N LEU A 25 4.15 -14.15 -7.08
CA LEU A 25 5.46 -14.26 -7.69
C LEU A 25 6.16 -12.90 -7.58
N ASP A 26 7.46 -12.92 -7.31
CA ASP A 26 8.28 -11.72 -7.24
C ASP A 26 9.30 -11.63 -8.36
N TYR A 27 9.75 -10.42 -8.60
CA TYR A 27 10.88 -10.11 -9.44
C TYR A 27 11.80 -9.15 -8.69
N TYR A 28 13.08 -9.53 -8.57
CA TYR A 28 14.12 -8.72 -7.97
C TYR A 28 15.19 -8.42 -9.01
N ALA A 29 15.45 -7.15 -9.30
CA ALA A 29 16.46 -6.72 -10.26
C ALA A 29 17.47 -5.75 -9.63
N THR A 30 18.75 -5.93 -9.94
CA THR A 30 19.85 -5.09 -9.43
C THR A 30 20.99 -5.04 -10.40
N GLY A 31 21.91 -4.08 -10.25
CA GLY A 31 23.13 -4.00 -11.05
C GLY A 31 24.16 -5.08 -10.66
N LYS A 32 24.25 -5.38 -9.38
CA LYS A 32 25.08 -6.44 -8.80
C LYS A 32 24.38 -7.01 -7.57
N LEU A 33 24.25 -8.33 -7.55
CA LEU A 33 23.56 -8.99 -6.46
C LEU A 33 24.33 -8.88 -5.13
N ASP A 34 23.68 -8.28 -4.14
CA ASP A 34 24.01 -8.43 -2.75
C ASP A 34 23.06 -9.46 -2.12
N VAL A 35 23.62 -10.58 -1.68
CA VAL A 35 22.85 -11.74 -1.21
C VAL A 35 22.10 -11.42 0.09
N ASP A 36 22.68 -10.63 0.98
CA ASP A 36 22.08 -10.30 2.28
C ASP A 36 20.87 -9.38 2.08
N THR A 37 21.01 -8.37 1.22
CA THR A 37 19.92 -7.46 0.85
C THR A 37 18.78 -8.22 0.15
N ALA A 38 19.10 -9.03 -0.86
CA ALA A 38 18.10 -9.82 -1.58
C ALA A 38 17.37 -10.81 -0.65
N SER A 39 18.10 -11.48 0.23
CA SER A 39 17.53 -12.40 1.23
C SER A 39 16.59 -11.68 2.20
N ALA A 40 16.94 -10.47 2.64
CA ALA A 40 16.09 -9.66 3.49
C ALA A 40 14.78 -9.24 2.77
N VAL A 41 14.87 -8.83 1.50
CA VAL A 41 13.71 -8.48 0.67
C VAL A 41 12.80 -9.69 0.48
N ILE A 42 13.34 -10.83 0.07
CA ILE A 42 12.56 -12.06 -0.17
C ILE A 42 11.93 -12.57 1.14
N SER A 43 12.62 -12.45 2.27
CA SER A 43 12.05 -12.78 3.57
C SER A 43 10.85 -11.88 3.91
N GLY A 44 10.93 -10.60 3.57
CA GLY A 44 9.80 -9.66 3.70
C GLY A 44 8.63 -10.04 2.78
N ILE A 45 8.90 -10.48 1.55
CA ILE A 45 7.87 -10.99 0.62
C ILE A 45 7.19 -12.22 1.21
N ALA A 46 7.96 -13.18 1.72
CA ALA A 46 7.41 -14.38 2.35
C ALA A 46 6.52 -14.04 3.55
N GLU A 47 6.93 -13.08 4.38
CA GLU A 47 6.14 -12.58 5.50
C GLU A 47 4.83 -11.93 5.03
N GLY A 48 4.88 -11.07 4.01
CA GLY A 48 3.68 -10.46 3.42
C GLY A 48 2.70 -11.51 2.87
N CYS A 49 3.22 -12.55 2.21
CA CYS A 49 2.41 -13.68 1.74
C CYS A 49 1.76 -14.44 2.91
N LEU A 50 2.49 -14.66 4.01
CA LEU A 50 1.94 -15.29 5.21
C LEU A 50 0.81 -14.45 5.84
N GLN A 51 1.01 -13.14 5.91
CA GLN A 51 -0.01 -12.21 6.45
C GLN A 51 -1.28 -12.21 5.60
N SER A 52 -1.15 -12.20 4.27
CA SER A 52 -2.28 -12.21 3.35
C SER A 52 -2.94 -13.59 3.19
N GLY A 53 -2.23 -14.67 3.52
CA GLY A 53 -2.71 -16.04 3.35
C GLY A 53 -2.45 -16.62 1.95
N CYS A 54 -1.71 -15.92 1.08
CA CYS A 54 -1.33 -16.43 -0.23
C CYS A 54 -0.01 -17.21 -0.19
N SER A 55 0.25 -18.01 -1.22
CA SER A 55 1.48 -18.80 -1.36
C SER A 55 2.51 -18.06 -2.20
N LEU A 56 3.73 -17.88 -1.70
CA LEU A 56 4.87 -17.49 -2.54
C LEU A 56 5.31 -18.74 -3.34
N VAL A 57 5.02 -18.76 -4.64
CA VAL A 57 5.22 -19.96 -5.47
C VAL A 57 6.47 -19.90 -6.34
N GLY A 58 7.09 -18.75 -6.44
CA GLY A 58 8.32 -18.54 -7.21
C GLY A 58 8.60 -17.08 -7.43
N GLY A 59 9.61 -16.83 -8.24
CA GLY A 59 10.07 -15.49 -8.61
C GLY A 59 11.27 -15.57 -9.52
N GLU A 60 11.84 -14.41 -9.82
CA GLU A 60 13.05 -14.26 -10.65
C GLU A 60 13.99 -13.25 -10.01
N THR A 61 15.29 -13.54 -10.04
CA THR A 61 16.33 -12.60 -9.64
C THR A 61 17.23 -12.32 -10.84
N ALA A 62 17.36 -11.04 -11.20
CA ALA A 62 18.14 -10.63 -12.37
C ALA A 62 19.28 -9.67 -11.99
N GLU A 63 20.49 -9.97 -12.44
CA GLU A 63 21.59 -8.99 -12.48
C GLU A 63 21.59 -8.27 -13.83
N MET A 64 21.50 -6.93 -13.81
CA MET A 64 21.48 -6.07 -14.98
C MET A 64 22.57 -4.99 -14.84
N PRO A 65 23.85 -5.33 -15.01
CA PRO A 65 24.95 -4.38 -14.92
C PRO A 65 24.78 -3.23 -15.92
N GLY A 66 24.93 -1.98 -15.43
CA GLY A 66 24.77 -0.78 -16.24
C GLY A 66 23.32 -0.25 -16.33
N MET A 67 22.32 -1.02 -15.92
CA MET A 67 20.93 -0.55 -15.79
C MET A 67 20.65 0.01 -14.41
N TYR A 68 21.14 -0.66 -13.38
CA TYR A 68 21.08 -0.21 -11.98
C TYR A 68 22.47 0.19 -11.51
N HIS A 69 22.55 1.22 -10.68
CA HIS A 69 23.81 1.80 -10.20
C HIS A 69 24.01 1.57 -8.69
N GLY A 70 25.24 1.27 -8.32
CA GLY A 70 25.60 1.08 -6.90
C GLY A 70 24.80 -0.04 -6.23
N GLU A 71 24.11 0.29 -5.17
CA GLU A 71 23.26 -0.61 -4.38
C GLU A 71 21.78 -0.54 -4.79
N ASP A 72 21.48 0.15 -5.90
CA ASP A 72 20.09 0.27 -6.37
C ASP A 72 19.53 -1.09 -6.78
N TYR A 73 18.29 -1.32 -6.40
CA TYR A 73 17.51 -2.48 -6.84
C TYR A 73 16.06 -2.09 -7.08
N ASP A 74 15.37 -2.89 -7.85
CA ASP A 74 13.96 -2.76 -8.16
C ASP A 74 13.23 -4.06 -7.83
N VAL A 75 12.00 -3.96 -7.37
CA VAL A 75 11.15 -5.10 -7.05
C VAL A 75 9.79 -4.95 -7.71
N ALA A 76 9.32 -6.03 -8.31
CA ALA A 76 7.97 -6.12 -8.86
C ALA A 76 7.25 -7.36 -8.30
N GLY A 77 5.94 -7.28 -8.18
CA GLY A 77 5.11 -8.36 -7.69
C GLY A 77 3.97 -8.68 -8.64
N PHE A 78 3.62 -9.95 -8.70
CA PHE A 78 2.48 -10.45 -9.44
C PHE A 78 1.65 -11.36 -8.55
N CYS A 79 0.39 -11.01 -8.32
CA CYS A 79 -0.52 -11.77 -7.48
C CYS A 79 -1.73 -12.25 -8.28
N VAL A 80 -2.16 -13.47 -8.04
CA VAL A 80 -3.38 -14.05 -8.61
C VAL A 80 -4.32 -14.37 -7.47
N GLY A 81 -5.56 -13.92 -7.62
CA GLY A 81 -6.66 -14.22 -6.71
C GLY A 81 -7.86 -14.79 -7.45
N VAL A 82 -8.84 -15.24 -6.70
CA VAL A 82 -10.09 -15.79 -7.22
C VAL A 82 -11.27 -15.18 -6.48
N VAL A 83 -12.34 -14.93 -7.23
CA VAL A 83 -13.66 -14.53 -6.70
C VAL A 83 -14.74 -15.15 -7.58
N GLU A 84 -15.85 -15.56 -6.99
CA GLU A 84 -17.00 -15.99 -7.77
C GLU A 84 -17.55 -14.80 -8.58
N LYS A 85 -17.86 -15.02 -9.86
CA LYS A 85 -18.31 -13.96 -10.77
C LYS A 85 -19.51 -13.17 -10.23
N SER A 86 -20.39 -13.84 -9.51
CA SER A 86 -21.58 -13.21 -8.90
C SER A 86 -21.29 -12.40 -7.64
N GLU A 87 -20.07 -12.53 -7.09
CA GLU A 87 -19.64 -11.91 -5.83
C GLU A 87 -18.59 -10.82 -6.04
N ILE A 88 -18.29 -10.49 -7.30
CA ILE A 88 -17.37 -9.40 -7.61
C ILE A 88 -17.92 -8.08 -7.06
N ILE A 89 -17.08 -7.39 -6.27
CA ILE A 89 -17.36 -6.05 -5.77
C ILE A 89 -16.87 -5.04 -6.80
N ASP A 90 -17.78 -4.48 -7.58
CA ASP A 90 -17.50 -3.57 -8.71
C ASP A 90 -18.11 -2.18 -8.56
N GLY A 91 -18.72 -1.88 -7.41
CA GLY A 91 -19.39 -0.60 -7.15
C GLY A 91 -20.81 -0.49 -7.72
N SER A 92 -21.29 -1.48 -8.48
CA SER A 92 -22.62 -1.42 -9.11
C SER A 92 -23.79 -1.38 -8.12
N LYS A 93 -23.57 -1.82 -6.89
CA LYS A 93 -24.56 -1.80 -5.81
C LYS A 93 -24.58 -0.48 -5.03
N VAL A 94 -23.61 0.41 -5.25
CA VAL A 94 -23.52 1.68 -4.50
C VAL A 94 -24.77 2.53 -4.76
N SER A 95 -25.36 3.03 -3.68
CA SER A 95 -26.61 3.77 -3.70
C SER A 95 -26.60 4.95 -2.72
N ASP A 96 -27.52 5.86 -2.90
CA ASP A 96 -27.72 6.98 -1.99
C ASP A 96 -28.05 6.47 -0.58
N GLY A 97 -27.35 7.02 0.41
CA GLY A 97 -27.48 6.62 1.82
C GLY A 97 -26.48 5.56 2.27
N ASP A 98 -25.62 5.04 1.39
CA ASP A 98 -24.51 4.17 1.79
C ASP A 98 -23.52 4.92 2.70
N VAL A 99 -22.95 4.20 3.64
CA VAL A 99 -22.00 4.75 4.63
C VAL A 99 -20.57 4.41 4.23
N LEU A 100 -19.70 5.42 4.21
CA LEU A 100 -18.28 5.21 3.99
C LEU A 100 -17.57 4.91 5.32
N ILE A 101 -16.80 3.84 5.35
CA ILE A 101 -15.98 3.44 6.49
C ILE A 101 -14.51 3.46 6.06
N ALA A 102 -13.69 4.24 6.77
CA ALA A 102 -12.25 4.28 6.52
C ALA A 102 -11.51 3.25 7.37
N LEU A 103 -10.61 2.49 6.74
CA LEU A 103 -9.64 1.65 7.42
C LEU A 103 -8.33 2.42 7.56
N GLY A 104 -7.83 2.55 8.80
CA GLY A 104 -6.61 3.30 9.09
C GLY A 104 -5.36 2.66 8.48
N SER A 105 -4.46 3.50 7.95
CA SER A 105 -3.14 3.09 7.46
C SER A 105 -2.14 2.92 8.61
N SER A 106 -0.99 2.28 8.32
CA SER A 106 0.18 2.18 9.21
C SER A 106 1.19 3.31 8.99
N GLY A 107 1.08 4.03 7.88
CA GLY A 107 1.99 5.08 7.44
C GLY A 107 1.69 5.49 6.00
N PRO A 108 2.68 5.98 5.24
CA PRO A 108 2.50 6.40 3.85
C PRO A 108 2.12 5.30 2.86
N HIS A 109 2.24 4.01 3.24
CA HIS A 109 1.84 2.86 2.41
C HIS A 109 2.43 2.87 1.00
N SER A 110 3.75 3.03 0.89
CA SER A 110 4.50 3.04 -0.37
C SER A 110 4.08 4.11 -1.39
N ASN A 111 3.34 5.13 -0.96
CA ASN A 111 2.87 6.22 -1.81
C ASN A 111 3.42 7.57 -1.35
N GLY A 112 3.62 8.49 -2.30
CA GLY A 112 4.03 9.86 -2.01
C GLY A 112 5.51 10.06 -1.64
N TYR A 113 6.36 9.05 -1.77
CA TYR A 113 7.78 9.13 -1.35
C TYR A 113 8.61 10.13 -2.15
N SER A 114 8.24 10.47 -3.37
CA SER A 114 8.89 11.56 -4.10
C SER A 114 8.74 12.90 -3.35
N LEU A 115 7.55 13.19 -2.83
CA LEU A 115 7.29 14.37 -2.01
C LEU A 115 8.01 14.27 -0.65
N VAL A 116 7.94 13.13 0.02
CA VAL A 116 8.63 12.88 1.29
C VAL A 116 10.13 13.15 1.16
N ARG A 117 10.78 12.58 0.14
CA ARG A 117 12.22 12.81 -0.13
C ARG A 117 12.51 14.29 -0.38
N LYS A 118 11.65 14.97 -1.14
CA LYS A 118 11.82 16.40 -1.41
C LYS A 118 11.69 17.25 -0.15
N ILE A 119 10.76 16.91 0.73
CA ILE A 119 10.60 17.61 2.02
C ILE A 119 11.82 17.39 2.91
N LEU A 120 12.34 16.16 3.01
CA LEU A 120 13.55 15.86 3.78
C LEU A 120 14.76 16.65 3.23
N GLU A 121 14.93 16.68 1.90
CA GLU A 121 15.98 17.45 1.22
C GLU A 121 15.89 18.94 1.56
N VAL A 122 14.72 19.57 1.38
CA VAL A 122 14.53 21.02 1.59
C VAL A 122 14.63 21.40 3.06
N SER A 123 14.10 20.58 3.96
CA SER A 123 14.15 20.83 5.40
C SER A 123 15.52 20.60 6.03
N GLY A 124 16.41 19.85 5.35
CA GLY A 124 17.66 19.36 5.92
C GLY A 124 17.45 18.40 7.10
N CYS A 125 16.25 17.82 7.22
CA CYS A 125 15.88 16.93 8.28
C CYS A 125 16.51 15.54 8.06
N ASP A 126 17.23 15.03 9.07
CA ASP A 126 17.68 13.64 9.08
C ASP A 126 16.59 12.77 9.73
N PRO A 127 15.96 11.86 8.99
CA PRO A 127 14.86 11.05 9.51
C PRO A 127 15.32 10.04 10.59
N GLN A 128 16.61 9.73 10.67
CA GLN A 128 17.15 8.82 11.69
C GLN A 128 17.27 9.48 13.06
N THR A 129 17.53 10.79 13.10
CA THR A 129 17.76 11.54 14.33
C THR A 129 16.62 12.47 14.71
N THR A 130 15.73 12.75 13.77
CA THR A 130 14.51 13.54 14.04
C THR A 130 13.46 12.65 14.69
N GLU A 131 13.00 13.04 15.87
CA GLU A 131 11.94 12.34 16.60
C GLU A 131 10.57 12.89 16.30
N LEU A 132 9.60 12.00 16.18
CA LEU A 132 8.18 12.27 16.04
C LEU A 132 7.41 11.28 16.92
N ASP A 133 6.54 11.73 17.79
CA ASP A 133 5.81 10.87 18.76
C ASP A 133 6.74 9.94 19.56
N GLY A 134 7.95 10.39 19.92
CA GLY A 134 8.92 9.63 20.70
C GLY A 134 9.61 8.47 19.94
N LYS A 135 9.56 8.48 18.62
CA LYS A 135 10.24 7.54 17.72
C LYS A 135 10.97 8.28 16.60
N PRO A 136 12.02 7.70 16.01
CA PRO A 136 12.61 8.28 14.81
C PRO A 136 11.58 8.47 13.69
N LEU A 137 11.67 9.58 12.99
CA LEU A 137 10.81 9.85 11.83
C LEU A 137 10.93 8.73 10.77
N ALA A 138 12.12 8.13 10.64
CA ALA A 138 12.33 6.98 9.76
C ALA A 138 11.39 5.81 10.07
N ASP A 139 11.10 5.51 11.34
CA ASP A 139 10.21 4.42 11.73
C ASP A 139 8.77 4.66 11.26
N HIS A 140 8.32 5.91 11.29
CA HIS A 140 7.01 6.28 10.75
C HIS A 140 6.96 6.21 9.23
N LEU A 141 8.03 6.66 8.57
CA LEU A 141 8.10 6.64 7.10
C LEU A 141 8.28 5.24 6.53
N LEU A 142 8.99 4.35 7.24
CA LEU A 142 9.30 2.98 6.81
C LEU A 142 8.35 1.93 7.43
N ALA A 143 7.27 2.36 8.07
CA ALA A 143 6.26 1.44 8.58
C ALA A 143 5.67 0.62 7.43
N PRO A 144 5.69 -0.72 7.49
CA PRO A 144 5.19 -1.56 6.41
C PRO A 144 3.73 -1.26 6.08
N THR A 145 3.41 -1.31 4.81
CA THR A 145 2.03 -1.21 4.32
C THR A 145 1.16 -2.29 4.96
N ARG A 146 0.05 -1.87 5.55
CA ARG A 146 -0.89 -2.81 6.18
C ARG A 146 -1.57 -3.69 5.13
N ILE A 147 -1.62 -4.98 5.41
CA ILE A 147 -2.34 -5.96 4.61
C ILE A 147 -3.73 -6.14 5.21
N TYR A 148 -4.77 -5.81 4.43
CA TYR A 148 -6.17 -5.83 4.88
C TYR A 148 -6.92 -7.11 4.51
N VAL A 149 -6.30 -8.03 3.76
CA VAL A 149 -6.95 -9.18 3.13
C VAL A 149 -7.85 -9.96 4.10
N LYS A 150 -7.30 -10.45 5.21
CA LYS A 150 -8.07 -11.29 6.15
C LYS A 150 -9.26 -10.55 6.77
N SER A 151 -9.06 -9.29 7.15
CA SER A 151 -10.14 -8.50 7.77
C SER A 151 -11.22 -8.10 6.75
N VAL A 152 -10.84 -7.82 5.51
CA VAL A 152 -11.79 -7.48 4.44
C VAL A 152 -12.57 -8.71 4.00
N LEU A 153 -11.92 -9.86 3.79
CA LEU A 153 -12.62 -11.10 3.45
C LEU A 153 -13.61 -11.50 4.56
N GLU A 154 -13.21 -11.42 5.84
CA GLU A 154 -14.12 -11.65 6.97
C GLU A 154 -15.30 -10.65 7.01
N LEU A 155 -15.06 -9.40 6.63
CA LEU A 155 -16.10 -8.38 6.56
C LEU A 155 -17.13 -8.71 5.47
N ILE A 156 -16.68 -9.06 4.27
CA ILE A 156 -17.54 -9.37 3.12
C ILE A 156 -18.47 -10.55 3.42
N GLU A 157 -18.01 -11.54 4.18
CA GLU A 157 -18.84 -12.67 4.62
C GLU A 157 -20.01 -12.26 5.53
N LYS A 158 -19.88 -11.14 6.24
CA LYS A 158 -20.83 -10.72 7.29
C LYS A 158 -21.69 -9.52 6.90
N VAL A 159 -21.21 -8.72 5.95
CA VAL A 159 -21.82 -7.44 5.57
C VAL A 159 -21.87 -7.36 4.05
N ASP A 160 -23.00 -6.90 3.51
CA ASP A 160 -23.11 -6.59 2.08
C ASP A 160 -22.30 -5.31 1.78
N VAL A 161 -21.11 -5.50 1.25
CA VAL A 161 -20.18 -4.42 0.90
C VAL A 161 -20.39 -4.04 -0.55
N HIS A 162 -20.75 -2.80 -0.82
CA HIS A 162 -21.11 -2.34 -2.17
C HIS A 162 -19.90 -1.91 -3.01
N ALA A 163 -18.87 -1.35 -2.36
CA ALA A 163 -17.62 -0.95 -3.01
C ALA A 163 -16.48 -0.91 -2.01
N ILE A 164 -15.25 -1.04 -2.50
CA ILE A 164 -14.03 -0.83 -1.71
C ILE A 164 -13.07 -0.01 -2.57
N ALA A 165 -12.55 1.09 -2.04
CA ALA A 165 -11.54 1.90 -2.70
C ALA A 165 -10.17 1.72 -2.01
N HIS A 166 -9.16 1.27 -2.74
CA HIS A 166 -7.77 1.27 -2.30
C HIS A 166 -7.16 2.63 -2.58
N LEU A 167 -6.85 3.39 -1.53
CA LEU A 167 -6.28 4.73 -1.65
C LEU A 167 -4.77 4.62 -1.89
N THR A 168 -4.36 4.97 -3.11
CA THR A 168 -2.97 4.99 -3.58
C THR A 168 -2.63 6.40 -4.10
N GLY A 169 -1.73 6.51 -5.08
CA GLY A 169 -1.45 7.79 -5.76
C GLY A 169 -2.73 8.46 -6.25
N GLY A 170 -2.82 9.78 -6.09
CA GLY A 170 -4.02 10.57 -6.39
C GLY A 170 -5.01 10.73 -5.22
N GLY A 171 -4.80 10.01 -4.11
CA GLY A 171 -5.59 10.17 -2.87
C GLY A 171 -7.08 9.92 -3.04
N PHE A 172 -7.90 10.61 -2.24
CA PHE A 172 -9.37 10.49 -2.26
C PHE A 172 -9.96 10.87 -3.61
N TRP A 173 -9.45 11.96 -4.22
CA TRP A 173 -10.00 12.56 -5.43
C TRP A 173 -9.92 11.66 -6.66
N GLU A 174 -8.88 10.83 -6.76
CA GLU A 174 -8.70 9.98 -7.92
C GLU A 174 -9.13 8.52 -7.68
N ASN A 175 -9.09 8.03 -6.43
CA ASN A 175 -9.38 6.62 -6.17
C ASN A 175 -10.84 6.36 -5.83
N ILE A 176 -11.50 7.19 -5.01
CA ILE A 176 -12.89 6.97 -4.63
C ILE A 176 -13.85 7.03 -5.84
N PRO A 177 -13.73 8.01 -6.77
CA PRO A 177 -14.64 8.07 -7.92
C PRO A 177 -14.60 6.83 -8.83
N ARG A 178 -13.50 6.07 -8.84
CA ARG A 178 -13.38 4.85 -9.68
C ARG A 178 -14.38 3.75 -9.32
N VAL A 179 -14.87 3.76 -8.09
CA VAL A 179 -15.80 2.73 -7.59
C VAL A 179 -17.21 3.26 -7.38
N LEU A 180 -17.47 4.49 -7.78
CA LEU A 180 -18.80 5.12 -7.67
C LEU A 180 -19.53 5.12 -9.02
N PRO A 181 -20.83 4.86 -9.04
CA PRO A 181 -21.67 5.12 -10.22
C PRO A 181 -21.67 6.61 -10.61
N ASP A 182 -21.82 6.91 -11.89
CA ASP A 182 -21.73 8.27 -12.47
C ASP A 182 -22.63 9.33 -11.81
N ASN A 183 -23.74 8.90 -11.20
CA ASN A 183 -24.75 9.79 -10.60
C ASN A 183 -24.67 9.85 -9.07
N THR A 184 -23.57 9.37 -8.48
CA THR A 184 -23.35 9.35 -7.02
C THR A 184 -22.16 10.23 -6.63
N GLN A 185 -22.13 10.62 -5.37
CA GLN A 185 -21.08 11.45 -4.78
C GLN A 185 -20.72 10.95 -3.40
N ALA A 186 -19.41 10.81 -3.12
CA ALA A 186 -18.92 10.59 -1.76
C ALA A 186 -18.84 11.92 -1.01
N VAL A 187 -19.39 11.96 0.19
CA VAL A 187 -19.25 13.09 1.14
C VAL A 187 -18.35 12.64 2.28
N ILE A 188 -17.19 13.27 2.40
CA ILE A 188 -16.16 12.90 3.39
C ILE A 188 -16.03 14.03 4.39
N ASP A 189 -16.22 13.71 5.68
CA ASP A 189 -16.00 14.64 6.78
C ASP A 189 -14.58 14.45 7.34
N GLU A 190 -13.68 15.36 7.00
CA GLU A 190 -12.28 15.34 7.43
C GLU A 190 -12.11 15.45 8.96
N SER A 191 -13.12 15.90 9.69
CA SER A 191 -13.11 15.95 11.15
C SER A 191 -13.39 14.62 11.82
N SER A 192 -13.81 13.59 11.05
CA SER A 192 -14.19 12.27 11.57
C SER A 192 -12.99 11.38 11.96
N TRP A 193 -11.75 11.78 11.62
CA TRP A 193 -10.53 11.07 12.02
C TRP A 193 -9.43 12.03 12.46
N GLN A 194 -8.41 11.47 13.12
CA GLN A 194 -7.19 12.20 13.44
C GLN A 194 -6.12 11.90 12.40
N TRP A 195 -5.51 12.93 11.85
CA TRP A 195 -4.37 12.80 10.95
C TRP A 195 -3.16 12.28 11.74
N PRO A 196 -2.46 11.24 11.25
CA PRO A 196 -1.17 10.88 11.80
C PRO A 196 -0.20 12.08 11.75
N GLU A 197 0.59 12.26 12.80
CA GLU A 197 1.47 13.43 12.92
C GLU A 197 2.50 13.48 11.76
N ALA A 198 2.99 12.32 11.33
CA ALA A 198 3.88 12.23 10.17
C ALA A 198 3.22 12.76 8.88
N VAL A 199 1.93 12.52 8.67
CA VAL A 199 1.17 13.04 7.52
C VAL A 199 0.94 14.54 7.67
N SER A 200 0.60 15.00 8.86
CA SER A 200 0.47 16.45 9.16
C SER A 200 1.78 17.18 8.94
N TYR A 201 2.92 16.60 9.34
CA TYR A 201 4.24 17.16 9.12
C TYR A 201 4.57 17.32 7.62
N THR A 202 4.25 16.33 6.80
CA THR A 202 4.47 16.39 5.35
C THR A 202 3.53 17.37 4.66
N HIS A 203 2.27 17.48 5.07
CA HIS A 203 1.29 18.43 4.54
C HIS A 203 1.64 19.88 4.86
N LEU A 204 1.96 20.18 6.13
CA LEU A 204 2.32 21.54 6.55
C LEU A 204 3.56 22.04 5.82
N ARG A 205 4.58 21.19 5.61
CA ARG A 205 5.80 21.59 4.93
C ARG A 205 5.69 21.63 3.41
N ALA A 206 4.75 20.89 2.81
CA ALA A 206 4.47 20.98 1.38
C ALA A 206 3.91 22.36 0.96
N HIS A 207 3.30 23.09 1.89
CA HIS A 207 2.81 24.47 1.66
C HIS A 207 3.91 25.54 1.82
N GLU A 208 5.07 25.17 2.37
CA GLU A 208 6.22 26.08 2.53
C GLU A 208 7.21 26.02 1.35
N THR A 209 7.00 25.11 0.42
CA THR A 209 7.83 24.94 -0.80
C THR A 209 7.06 25.28 -2.07
#